data_5930d5c7e2bbc87002617d62d7c00b0a
#
_entry.id   5930d5c7e2bbc87002617d62d7c00b0a
#
_cell.length_a   1.000
_cell.length_b   1.000
_cell.length_c   1.000
_cell.angle_alpha   90.00
_cell.angle_beta   90.00
_cell.angle_gamma   90.00
#
_symmetry.space_group_name_H-M   'P 1'
#
loop_
_entity.id
_entity.type
_entity.pdbx_description
1 polymer ?
#
loop_
_entity_poly.entity_id
_entity_poly.type
_entity_poly.pdbx_seq_one_letter_code
_entity_poly.pdbx_strand_id
1 'polypeptide(L)'
;MDKILLTGATGHIGNVVARLLVEKGFKVTALILKDENIEPISDLNLNIVYGDVRDKSLLLSLIDENTVVFHLAGIINIGIKNIDLIYDVNVGGTKNIVDCCVEKNAKKLIYTSSVHTIYPEKGVVLYEPEVFDETKIEGEYAKTKTIATKYVFDACKNRGLKAVVTYPAGVIGPYDYKISELGQVVLDYINKKLLAYVKGGYNFVDVRDVADGIIKAYEHGKIGEGYILSGEYVPLKKLFNIINKKIGRKGLPPLLAIGFVRMFARACENYYIKRNKKPLFTWYSLYTLTSNSNFCNEKAKKELGYTTRSFESTIFDTIDWFVNNKPELINFKKIKNIKPQIARST
;
A
#
# COMPACT_ATOMS: atom_id res chain seq x y z
N MET A 1 28.36 5.51 -1.55
CA MET A 1 26.97 5.00 -1.54
C MET A 1 26.13 5.95 -0.73
N ASP A 2 24.90 6.19 -1.17
CA ASP A 2 23.97 7.08 -0.46
C ASP A 2 23.58 6.50 0.90
N LYS A 3 23.38 7.37 1.88
CA LYS A 3 22.82 7.02 3.17
C LYS A 3 21.31 6.92 3.03
N ILE A 4 20.73 5.77 3.32
CA ILE A 4 19.29 5.55 3.17
C ILE A 4 18.60 5.59 4.53
N LEU A 5 17.60 6.45 4.66
CA LEU A 5 16.64 6.42 5.76
C LEU A 5 15.30 5.91 5.21
N LEU A 6 14.82 4.79 5.73
CA LEU A 6 13.54 4.18 5.35
C LEU A 6 12.57 4.25 6.52
N THR A 7 11.40 4.86 6.33
CA THR A 7 10.29 4.82 7.27
C THR A 7 9.20 3.88 6.75
N GLY A 8 8.50 3.19 7.64
CA GLY A 8 7.48 2.22 7.25
C GLY A 8 8.03 0.88 6.73
N ALA A 9 9.28 0.54 7.08
CA ALA A 9 9.96 -0.67 6.62
C ALA A 9 9.23 -1.98 6.97
N THR A 10 8.41 -2.02 8.00
CA THR A 10 7.64 -3.20 8.42
C THR A 10 6.29 -3.33 7.72
N GLY A 11 5.89 -2.33 6.91
CA GLY A 11 4.68 -2.36 6.09
C GLY A 11 4.82 -3.28 4.88
N HIS A 12 3.69 -3.57 4.19
CA HIS A 12 3.68 -4.48 3.03
C HIS A 12 4.61 -3.99 1.90
N ILE A 13 4.52 -2.71 1.49
CA ILE A 13 5.43 -2.16 0.48
C ILE A 13 6.83 -1.97 1.07
N GLY A 14 6.92 -1.46 2.31
CA GLY A 14 8.17 -1.07 2.94
C GLY A 14 9.16 -2.22 3.13
N ASN A 15 8.67 -3.42 3.51
CA ASN A 15 9.57 -4.58 3.66
C ASN A 15 10.13 -5.05 2.32
N VAL A 16 9.38 -4.95 1.22
CA VAL A 16 9.88 -5.30 -0.11
C VAL A 16 10.85 -4.24 -0.63
N VAL A 17 10.61 -2.95 -0.37
CA VAL A 17 11.57 -1.87 -0.66
C VAL A 17 12.87 -2.08 0.12
N ALA A 18 12.78 -2.43 1.42
CA ALA A 18 13.95 -2.71 2.25
C ALA A 18 14.79 -3.86 1.66
N ARG A 19 14.15 -4.97 1.22
CA ARG A 19 14.81 -6.10 0.56
C ARG A 19 15.57 -5.66 -0.68
N LEU A 20 14.91 -4.94 -1.59
CA LEU A 20 15.53 -4.48 -2.83
C LEU A 20 16.70 -3.51 -2.56
N LEU A 21 16.60 -2.63 -1.57
CA LEU A 21 17.68 -1.73 -1.20
C LEU A 21 18.91 -2.50 -0.65
N VAL A 22 18.68 -3.50 0.20
CA VAL A 22 19.75 -4.37 0.73
C VAL A 22 20.38 -5.21 -0.38
N GLU A 23 19.58 -5.81 -1.28
CA GLU A 23 20.05 -6.57 -2.45
C GLU A 23 20.92 -5.70 -3.38
N LYS A 24 20.60 -4.42 -3.53
CA LYS A 24 21.39 -3.43 -4.27
C LYS A 24 22.65 -2.96 -3.52
N GLY A 25 22.90 -3.46 -2.30
CA GLY A 25 24.08 -3.16 -1.48
C GLY A 25 24.00 -1.87 -0.69
N PHE A 26 22.83 -1.21 -0.58
CA PHE A 26 22.69 -0.01 0.25
C PHE A 26 22.73 -0.34 1.73
N LYS A 27 23.34 0.55 2.51
CA LYS A 27 23.22 0.56 3.97
C LYS A 27 21.94 1.31 4.36
N VAL A 28 20.95 0.57 4.82
CA VAL A 28 19.62 1.10 5.13
C VAL A 28 19.45 1.28 6.63
N THR A 29 19.10 2.51 7.05
CA THR A 29 18.60 2.79 8.40
C THR A 29 17.08 2.77 8.36
N ALA A 30 16.46 1.86 9.10
CA ALA A 30 15.00 1.73 9.22
C ALA A 30 14.52 2.42 10.51
N LEU A 31 13.69 3.45 10.37
CA LEU A 31 13.01 4.08 11.51
C LEU A 31 11.71 3.31 11.80
N ILE A 32 11.62 2.73 13.00
CA ILE A 32 10.56 1.78 13.40
C ILE A 32 10.03 2.17 14.77
N LEU A 33 8.72 2.05 14.99
CA LEU A 33 8.12 2.25 16.32
C LEU A 33 8.62 1.18 17.30
N LYS A 34 8.84 1.57 18.56
CA LYS A 34 9.43 0.71 19.60
C LYS A 34 8.71 -0.62 19.79
N ASP A 35 7.37 -0.60 19.69
CA ASP A 35 6.54 -1.79 19.94
C ASP A 35 6.07 -2.46 18.63
N GLU A 36 6.71 -2.13 17.51
CA GLU A 36 6.32 -2.68 16.22
C GLU A 36 6.94 -4.06 15.97
N ASN A 37 6.15 -4.98 15.41
CA ASN A 37 6.65 -6.30 15.01
C ASN A 37 7.64 -6.17 13.85
N ILE A 38 8.88 -6.57 14.06
CA ILE A 38 9.97 -6.53 13.08
C ILE A 38 10.09 -7.80 12.23
N GLU A 39 9.24 -8.82 12.44
CA GLU A 39 9.22 -10.06 11.64
C GLU A 39 9.38 -9.81 10.14
N PRO A 40 8.70 -8.79 9.53
CA PRO A 40 8.78 -8.55 8.08
C PRO A 40 10.20 -8.25 7.54
N ILE A 41 11.11 -7.85 8.41
CA ILE A 41 12.47 -7.38 8.05
C ILE A 41 13.56 -8.04 8.87
N SER A 42 13.22 -9.05 9.71
CA SER A 42 14.14 -9.68 10.66
C SER A 42 15.30 -10.45 9.99
N ASP A 43 15.10 -10.85 8.74
CA ASP A 43 16.09 -11.55 7.91
C ASP A 43 17.01 -10.57 7.11
N LEU A 44 16.82 -9.26 7.26
CA LEU A 44 17.58 -8.24 6.55
C LEU A 44 18.65 -7.59 7.42
N ASN A 45 19.80 -7.31 6.82
CA ASN A 45 20.86 -6.55 7.49
C ASN A 45 20.56 -5.04 7.44
N LEU A 46 19.76 -4.57 8.40
CA LEU A 46 19.35 -3.17 8.54
C LEU A 46 19.91 -2.56 9.82
N ASN A 47 20.22 -1.27 9.77
CA ASN A 47 20.43 -0.47 10.98
C ASN A 47 19.06 -0.04 11.51
N ILE A 48 18.59 -0.64 12.60
CA ILE A 48 17.28 -0.31 13.19
C ILE A 48 17.44 0.85 14.17
N VAL A 49 16.66 1.91 13.96
CA VAL A 49 16.49 3.02 14.90
C VAL A 49 15.04 3.04 15.36
N TYR A 50 14.83 2.97 16.67
CA TYR A 50 13.51 3.07 17.26
C TYR A 50 13.10 4.51 17.45
N GLY A 51 11.93 4.87 16.90
CA GLY A 51 11.39 6.22 16.98
C GLY A 51 10.13 6.41 16.15
N ASP A 52 9.60 7.61 16.17
CA ASP A 52 8.36 8.00 15.49
C ASP A 52 8.62 9.14 14.50
N VAL A 53 7.98 9.14 13.34
CA VAL A 53 8.06 10.23 12.36
C VAL A 53 7.51 11.55 12.89
N ARG A 54 6.80 11.53 14.01
CA ARG A 54 6.32 12.73 14.73
C ARG A 54 7.42 13.38 15.58
N ASP A 55 8.52 12.68 15.86
CA ASP A 55 9.67 13.24 16.58
C ASP A 55 10.64 13.95 15.61
N LYS A 56 10.42 15.25 15.45
CA LYS A 56 11.25 16.08 14.58
C LYS A 56 12.72 16.12 15.02
N SER A 57 12.98 16.09 16.32
CA SER A 57 14.36 16.15 16.86
C SER A 57 15.15 14.91 16.47
N LEU A 58 14.51 13.73 16.57
CA LEU A 58 15.10 12.47 16.11
C LEU A 58 15.37 12.50 14.61
N LEU A 59 14.39 12.95 13.80
CA LEU A 59 14.56 13.04 12.34
C LEU A 59 15.72 13.93 11.94
N LEU A 60 15.90 15.10 12.60
CA LEU A 60 17.02 16.01 12.38
C LEU A 60 18.39 15.37 12.68
N SER A 61 18.44 14.40 13.59
CA SER A 61 19.67 13.65 13.89
C SER A 61 19.99 12.55 12.88
N LEU A 62 18.97 12.07 12.15
CA LEU A 62 19.09 10.99 11.17
C LEU A 62 19.30 11.48 9.74
N ILE A 63 18.90 12.70 9.42
CA ILE A 63 18.92 13.29 8.08
C ILE A 63 20.08 14.28 7.98
N ASP A 64 20.86 14.16 6.90
CA ASP A 64 21.91 15.09 6.48
C ASP A 64 21.88 15.26 4.94
N GLU A 65 22.79 16.05 4.38
CA GLU A 65 22.86 16.34 2.94
C GLU A 65 23.17 15.12 2.06
N ASN A 66 23.67 14.02 2.63
CA ASN A 66 23.94 12.76 1.94
C ASN A 66 22.79 11.75 2.05
N THR A 67 21.75 12.09 2.81
CA THR A 67 20.65 11.18 3.09
C THR A 67 19.61 11.19 1.97
N VAL A 68 19.25 9.99 1.48
CA VAL A 68 18.05 9.74 0.69
C VAL A 68 16.98 9.17 1.62
N VAL A 69 15.86 9.84 1.72
CA VAL A 69 14.74 9.42 2.57
C VAL A 69 13.70 8.70 1.74
N PHE A 70 13.39 7.45 2.07
CA PHE A 70 12.22 6.71 1.56
C PHE A 70 11.12 6.79 2.62
N HIS A 71 10.11 7.63 2.38
CA HIS A 71 9.03 7.83 3.33
C HIS A 71 7.78 7.05 2.94
N LEU A 72 7.63 5.86 3.55
CA LEU A 72 6.51 4.95 3.34
C LEU A 72 5.63 4.80 4.60
N ALA A 73 6.06 5.38 5.73
CA ALA A 73 5.26 5.34 6.95
C ALA A 73 3.91 6.04 6.75
N GLY A 74 2.87 5.41 7.25
CA GLY A 74 1.51 5.93 7.23
C GLY A 74 0.52 4.91 7.77
N ILE A 75 -0.55 5.39 8.34
CA ILE A 75 -1.65 4.56 8.84
C ILE A 75 -2.70 4.44 7.76
N ILE A 76 -2.91 3.20 7.28
CA ILE A 76 -4.02 2.84 6.40
C ILE A 76 -5.08 2.24 7.31
N ASN A 77 -6.14 2.97 7.58
CA ASN A 77 -7.21 2.43 8.38
C ASN A 77 -8.58 2.82 7.82
N ILE A 78 -9.32 1.84 7.42
CA ILE A 78 -10.70 1.96 6.97
C ILE A 78 -11.58 1.53 8.15
N GLY A 79 -12.19 2.49 8.85
CA GLY A 79 -13.08 2.21 9.98
C GLY A 79 -12.53 2.54 11.38
N ILE A 80 -11.78 3.63 11.50
CA ILE A 80 -11.04 3.97 12.72
C ILE A 80 -11.87 4.67 13.79
N LYS A 81 -11.47 4.34 15.05
CA LYS A 81 -11.86 5.07 16.26
C LYS A 81 -11.01 6.32 16.53
N ASN A 82 -9.80 6.45 16.00
CA ASN A 82 -8.89 7.56 16.28
C ASN A 82 -8.44 8.27 14.98
N ILE A 83 -9.30 9.16 14.49
CA ILE A 83 -9.03 9.97 13.29
C ILE A 83 -7.83 10.89 13.51
N ASP A 84 -7.70 11.47 14.71
CA ASP A 84 -6.61 12.41 15.04
C ASP A 84 -5.24 11.75 14.85
N LEU A 85 -5.09 10.49 15.28
CA LEU A 85 -3.85 9.75 15.08
C LEU A 85 -3.47 9.59 13.59
N ILE A 86 -4.46 9.44 12.70
CA ILE A 86 -4.19 9.34 11.26
C ILE A 86 -3.65 10.66 10.74
N TYR A 87 -4.27 11.77 11.15
CA TYR A 87 -3.79 13.11 10.78
C TYR A 87 -2.41 13.38 11.36
N ASP A 88 -2.17 13.06 12.63
CA ASP A 88 -0.88 13.26 13.28
C ASP A 88 0.24 12.51 12.57
N VAL A 89 0.01 11.24 12.21
CA VAL A 89 1.03 10.42 11.56
C VAL A 89 1.15 10.75 10.07
N ASN A 90 0.03 10.71 9.32
CA ASN A 90 0.10 10.84 7.86
C ASN A 90 0.41 12.28 7.42
N VAL A 91 -0.16 13.28 8.10
CA VAL A 91 0.08 14.68 7.77
C VAL A 91 1.22 15.25 8.60
N GLY A 92 1.14 15.15 9.91
CA GLY A 92 2.17 15.68 10.84
C GLY A 92 3.53 15.02 10.62
N GLY A 93 3.56 13.68 10.57
CA GLY A 93 4.79 12.92 10.30
C GLY A 93 5.40 13.26 8.94
N THR A 94 4.58 13.35 7.87
CA THR A 94 5.09 13.74 6.54
C THR A 94 5.61 15.19 6.54
N LYS A 95 4.95 16.13 7.22
CA LYS A 95 5.44 17.49 7.37
C LYS A 95 6.81 17.52 8.05
N ASN A 96 6.99 16.77 9.13
CA ASN A 96 8.28 16.69 9.82
C ASN A 96 9.39 16.15 8.91
N ILE A 97 9.12 15.07 8.16
CA ILE A 97 10.07 14.53 7.16
C ILE A 97 10.45 15.59 6.13
N VAL A 98 9.45 16.25 5.53
CA VAL A 98 9.66 17.31 4.54
C VAL A 98 10.50 18.45 5.12
N ASP A 99 10.11 18.95 6.30
CA ASP A 99 10.78 20.07 6.96
C ASP A 99 12.24 19.72 7.31
N CYS A 100 12.50 18.52 7.82
CA CYS A 100 13.84 18.04 8.09
C CYS A 100 14.67 17.88 6.80
N CYS A 101 14.06 17.36 5.72
CA CYS A 101 14.74 17.25 4.43
C CYS A 101 15.13 18.62 3.85
N VAL A 102 14.27 19.63 3.99
CA VAL A 102 14.56 21.01 3.57
C VAL A 102 15.66 21.62 4.45
N GLU A 103 15.51 21.53 5.77
CA GLU A 103 16.44 22.11 6.76
C GLU A 103 17.87 21.54 6.63
N LYS A 104 17.97 20.23 6.38
CA LYS A 104 19.24 19.52 6.22
C LYS A 104 19.73 19.43 4.77
N ASN A 105 19.02 20.05 3.81
CA ASN A 105 19.29 19.94 2.38
C ASN A 105 19.48 18.49 1.92
N ALA A 106 18.62 17.58 2.40
CA ALA A 106 18.70 16.15 2.11
C ALA A 106 18.85 15.88 0.61
N LYS A 107 19.58 14.82 0.26
CA LYS A 107 19.91 14.49 -1.13
C LYS A 107 18.66 14.27 -1.98
N LYS A 108 17.68 13.52 -1.46
CA LYS A 108 16.41 13.24 -2.14
C LYS A 108 15.37 12.68 -1.15
N LEU A 109 14.11 13.01 -1.36
CA LEU A 109 12.96 12.39 -0.70
C LEU A 109 12.16 11.58 -1.73
N ILE A 110 11.94 10.29 -1.47
CA ILE A 110 11.00 9.45 -2.20
C ILE A 110 9.77 9.27 -1.32
N TYR A 111 8.70 9.96 -1.66
CA TYR A 111 7.46 9.94 -0.90
C TYR A 111 6.43 9.00 -1.52
N THR A 112 5.94 8.04 -0.74
CA THR A 112 4.88 7.15 -1.19
C THR A 112 3.52 7.71 -0.77
N SER A 113 2.82 8.26 -1.75
CA SER A 113 1.44 8.73 -1.67
C SER A 113 0.46 7.56 -1.91
N SER A 114 -0.62 7.79 -2.65
CA SER A 114 -1.61 6.77 -3.04
C SER A 114 -2.44 7.28 -4.21
N VAL A 115 -2.94 6.40 -5.08
CA VAL A 115 -3.95 6.75 -6.09
C VAL A 115 -5.26 7.26 -5.48
N HIS A 116 -5.50 7.04 -4.19
CA HIS A 116 -6.65 7.60 -3.49
C HIS A 116 -6.62 9.13 -3.36
N THR A 117 -5.50 9.78 -3.65
CA THR A 117 -5.39 11.24 -3.74
C THR A 117 -5.90 11.80 -5.07
N ILE A 118 -6.21 10.94 -6.03
CA ILE A 118 -6.70 11.30 -7.36
C ILE A 118 -8.23 11.23 -7.33
N TYR A 119 -8.89 12.34 -7.68
CA TYR A 119 -10.35 12.35 -7.78
C TYR A 119 -10.81 11.33 -8.83
N PRO A 120 -11.72 10.38 -8.49
CA PRO A 120 -12.08 9.28 -9.37
C PRO A 120 -13.18 9.70 -10.37
N GLU A 121 -12.89 10.68 -11.24
CA GLU A 121 -13.82 11.16 -12.25
C GLU A 121 -14.29 10.02 -13.16
N LYS A 122 -15.59 9.93 -13.38
CA LYS A 122 -16.19 8.82 -14.10
C LYS A 122 -15.92 8.90 -15.60
N GLY A 123 -15.60 7.75 -16.20
CA GLY A 123 -15.53 7.59 -17.66
C GLY A 123 -14.27 8.13 -18.32
N VAL A 124 -13.30 8.61 -17.53
CA VAL A 124 -12.02 9.11 -18.03
C VAL A 124 -10.85 8.26 -17.58
N VAL A 125 -9.73 8.41 -18.25
CA VAL A 125 -8.44 7.87 -17.79
C VAL A 125 -7.88 8.83 -16.74
N LEU A 126 -7.42 8.27 -15.62
CA LEU A 126 -6.89 9.05 -14.49
C LEU A 126 -5.37 9.13 -14.59
N TYR A 127 -4.86 10.34 -14.59
CA TYR A 127 -3.43 10.67 -14.63
C TYR A 127 -2.96 11.22 -13.28
N GLU A 128 -1.67 11.48 -13.16
CA GLU A 128 -1.09 12.16 -12.00
C GLU A 128 -1.76 13.52 -11.79
N PRO A 129 -2.21 13.85 -10.56
CA PRO A 129 -2.95 15.06 -10.30
C PRO A 129 -2.03 16.29 -10.28
N GLU A 130 -2.48 17.38 -10.89
CA GLU A 130 -1.84 18.70 -10.81
C GLU A 130 -2.37 19.53 -9.63
N VAL A 131 -3.59 19.25 -9.19
CA VAL A 131 -4.28 19.95 -8.10
C VAL A 131 -4.72 18.95 -7.02
N PHE A 132 -4.44 19.30 -5.78
CA PHE A 132 -4.80 18.51 -4.60
C PHE A 132 -5.88 19.24 -3.80
N ASP A 133 -7.09 18.69 -3.76
CA ASP A 133 -8.25 19.22 -3.05
C ASP A 133 -8.89 18.12 -2.21
N GLU A 134 -8.56 18.10 -0.92
CA GLU A 134 -9.04 17.10 0.02
C GLU A 134 -10.56 17.15 0.24
N THR A 135 -11.22 18.27 -0.09
CA THR A 135 -12.67 18.41 0.05
C THR A 135 -13.44 17.57 -0.98
N LYS A 136 -12.80 17.23 -2.10
CA LYS A 136 -13.35 16.39 -3.16
C LYS A 136 -13.06 14.90 -2.97
N ILE A 137 -12.22 14.58 -1.98
CA ILE A 137 -11.75 13.20 -1.75
C ILE A 137 -12.59 12.54 -0.65
N GLU A 138 -13.00 11.30 -0.87
CA GLU A 138 -13.77 10.49 0.08
C GLU A 138 -12.85 9.64 0.94
N GLY A 139 -13.09 9.64 2.26
CA GLY A 139 -12.37 8.83 3.23
C GLY A 139 -11.16 9.51 3.88
N GLU A 140 -11.05 9.39 5.21
CA GLU A 140 -10.05 10.13 6.00
C GLU A 140 -8.61 9.76 5.64
N TYR A 141 -8.32 8.49 5.36
CA TYR A 141 -7.01 8.09 4.83
C TYR A 141 -6.66 8.85 3.55
N ALA A 142 -7.56 8.86 2.59
CA ALA A 142 -7.34 9.51 1.29
C ALA A 142 -7.15 11.03 1.46
N LYS A 143 -7.94 11.68 2.31
CA LYS A 143 -7.79 13.11 2.64
C LYS A 143 -6.42 13.40 3.25
N THR A 144 -5.98 12.60 4.24
CA THR A 144 -4.66 12.81 4.87
C THR A 144 -3.53 12.66 3.87
N LYS A 145 -3.61 11.65 2.97
CA LYS A 145 -2.61 11.48 1.90
C LYS A 145 -2.64 12.65 0.90
N THR A 146 -3.82 13.20 0.59
CA THR A 146 -3.97 14.38 -0.29
C THR A 146 -3.30 15.61 0.32
N ILE A 147 -3.58 15.92 1.60
CA ILE A 147 -2.96 17.03 2.32
C ILE A 147 -1.43 16.88 2.38
N ALA A 148 -0.96 15.68 2.74
CA ALA A 148 0.47 15.39 2.84
C ALA A 148 1.17 15.50 1.47
N THR A 149 0.55 15.00 0.41
CA THR A 149 1.09 15.06 -0.96
C THR A 149 1.19 16.50 -1.45
N LYS A 150 0.15 17.30 -1.21
CA LYS A 150 0.16 18.73 -1.49
C LYS A 150 1.35 19.42 -0.81
N TYR A 151 1.56 19.13 0.48
CA TYR A 151 2.67 19.73 1.24
C TYR A 151 4.04 19.38 0.66
N VAL A 152 4.23 18.14 0.17
CA VAL A 152 5.46 17.71 -0.51
C VAL A 152 5.69 18.53 -1.78
N PHE A 153 4.66 18.67 -2.64
CA PHE A 153 4.80 19.46 -3.89
C PHE A 153 4.98 20.95 -3.64
N ASP A 154 4.27 21.51 -2.66
CA ASP A 154 4.45 22.91 -2.26
C ASP A 154 5.88 23.17 -1.76
N ALA A 155 6.48 22.22 -1.03
CA ALA A 155 7.86 22.30 -0.60
C ALA A 155 8.86 22.16 -1.76
N CYS A 156 8.58 21.31 -2.75
CA CYS A 156 9.39 21.24 -3.98
C CYS A 156 9.39 22.59 -4.71
N LYS A 157 8.21 23.17 -4.87
CA LYS A 157 8.03 24.43 -5.62
C LYS A 157 8.62 25.66 -4.91
N ASN A 158 8.46 25.75 -3.59
CA ASN A 158 8.68 26.99 -2.85
C ASN A 158 9.86 26.95 -1.87
N ARG A 159 10.36 25.75 -1.54
CA ARG A 159 11.34 25.56 -0.45
C ARG A 159 12.58 24.76 -0.88
N GLY A 160 12.70 24.42 -2.18
CA GLY A 160 13.84 23.69 -2.73
C GLY A 160 13.93 22.21 -2.31
N LEU A 161 12.83 21.60 -1.83
CA LEU A 161 12.78 20.17 -1.54
C LEU A 161 13.04 19.35 -2.81
N LYS A 162 13.96 18.41 -2.75
CA LYS A 162 14.28 17.48 -3.84
C LYS A 162 13.46 16.20 -3.64
N ALA A 163 12.17 16.19 -4.03
CA ALA A 163 11.32 15.03 -3.85
C ALA A 163 10.77 14.47 -5.16
N VAL A 164 10.51 13.16 -5.14
CA VAL A 164 9.72 12.42 -6.14
C VAL A 164 8.59 11.72 -5.41
N VAL A 165 7.39 11.77 -6.00
CA VAL A 165 6.19 11.17 -5.41
C VAL A 165 5.78 9.93 -6.19
N THR A 166 5.39 8.86 -5.50
CA THR A 166 4.82 7.67 -6.12
C THR A 166 3.38 7.46 -5.66
N TYR A 167 2.51 7.01 -6.56
CA TYR A 167 1.10 6.74 -6.30
C TYR A 167 0.79 5.26 -6.55
N PRO A 168 1.01 4.38 -5.58
CA PRO A 168 0.60 2.99 -5.70
C PRO A 168 -0.91 2.84 -5.82
N ALA A 169 -1.37 1.92 -6.69
CA ALA A 169 -2.76 1.49 -6.78
C ALA A 169 -3.08 0.44 -5.71
N GLY A 170 -4.04 -0.46 -5.95
CA GLY A 170 -4.40 -1.53 -5.01
C GLY A 170 -3.30 -2.58 -4.90
N VAL A 171 -2.46 -2.46 -3.89
CA VAL A 171 -1.29 -3.32 -3.71
C VAL A 171 -1.69 -4.68 -3.16
N ILE A 172 -1.27 -5.73 -3.85
CA ILE A 172 -1.45 -7.13 -3.45
C ILE A 172 -0.18 -7.91 -3.81
N GLY A 173 0.13 -8.99 -3.10
CA GLY A 173 1.34 -9.75 -3.41
C GLY A 173 1.85 -10.55 -2.23
N PRO A 174 2.98 -11.25 -2.38
CA PRO A 174 3.70 -11.90 -1.28
C PRO A 174 4.23 -10.89 -0.26
N TYR A 175 4.80 -11.38 0.87
CA TYR A 175 5.34 -10.56 1.96
C TYR A 175 4.30 -9.71 2.72
N ASP A 176 3.03 -10.12 2.70
CA ASP A 176 1.94 -9.44 3.41
C ASP A 176 1.83 -9.92 4.87
N TYR A 177 2.87 -9.63 5.66
CA TYR A 177 2.99 -10.09 7.05
C TYR A 177 1.90 -9.56 7.98
N LYS A 178 1.44 -8.31 7.76
CA LYS A 178 0.44 -7.65 8.60
C LYS A 178 -1.00 -7.89 8.12
N ILE A 179 -1.15 -8.66 7.07
CA ILE A 179 -2.41 -8.98 6.39
C ILE A 179 -3.15 -7.70 5.99
N SER A 180 -2.83 -7.21 4.81
CA SER A 180 -3.51 -6.07 4.21
C SER A 180 -4.99 -6.36 3.96
N GLU A 181 -5.79 -5.34 3.69
CA GLU A 181 -7.21 -5.56 3.37
C GLU A 181 -7.41 -6.44 2.14
N LEU A 182 -6.55 -6.28 1.12
CA LEU A 182 -6.62 -7.11 -0.09
C LEU A 182 -6.13 -8.54 0.20
N GLY A 183 -5.09 -8.71 0.99
CA GLY A 183 -4.65 -10.02 1.49
C GLY A 183 -5.76 -10.72 2.30
N GLN A 184 -6.48 -9.97 3.14
CA GLN A 184 -7.62 -10.50 3.89
C GLN A 184 -8.76 -10.97 2.97
N VAL A 185 -9.05 -10.23 1.89
CA VAL A 185 -10.06 -10.66 0.88
C VAL A 185 -9.66 -12.00 0.25
N VAL A 186 -8.37 -12.19 -0.10
CA VAL A 186 -7.87 -13.47 -0.63
C VAL A 186 -8.04 -14.59 0.41
N LEU A 187 -7.63 -14.36 1.65
CA LEU A 187 -7.77 -15.34 2.74
C LEU A 187 -9.23 -15.69 3.05
N ASP A 188 -10.11 -14.70 3.08
CA ASP A 188 -11.54 -14.93 3.34
C ASP A 188 -12.20 -15.70 2.20
N TYR A 189 -11.79 -15.43 0.95
CA TYR A 189 -12.27 -16.21 -0.19
C TYR A 189 -11.78 -17.66 -0.15
N ILE A 190 -10.49 -17.88 0.11
CA ILE A 190 -9.89 -19.22 0.24
C ILE A 190 -10.60 -19.99 1.34
N ASN A 191 -10.83 -19.38 2.48
CA ASN A 191 -11.44 -19.97 3.65
C ASN A 191 -12.98 -20.12 3.59
N LYS A 192 -13.61 -19.74 2.47
CA LYS A 192 -15.08 -19.71 2.32
C LYS A 192 -15.78 -18.86 3.39
N LYS A 193 -15.16 -17.77 3.81
CA LYS A 193 -15.77 -16.78 4.71
C LYS A 193 -16.50 -15.69 3.93
N LEU A 194 -16.16 -15.49 2.65
CA LEU A 194 -16.84 -14.57 1.77
C LEU A 194 -18.14 -15.22 1.25
N LEU A 195 -19.26 -14.81 1.81
CA LEU A 195 -20.59 -15.41 1.52
C LEU A 195 -21.19 -14.94 0.20
N ALA A 196 -20.84 -13.74 -0.26
CA ALA A 196 -21.33 -13.11 -1.48
C ALA A 196 -20.33 -12.06 -1.98
N TYR A 197 -20.52 -11.59 -3.21
CA TYR A 197 -19.74 -10.46 -3.73
C TYR A 197 -20.62 -9.51 -4.55
N VAL A 198 -20.13 -8.32 -4.85
CA VAL A 198 -20.81 -7.31 -5.65
C VAL A 198 -20.13 -7.13 -7.01
N LYS A 199 -20.87 -6.60 -8.00
CA LYS A 199 -20.28 -6.17 -9.27
C LYS A 199 -19.37 -4.95 -8.99
N GLY A 200 -18.12 -5.08 -9.36
CA GLY A 200 -17.10 -4.05 -9.21
C GLY A 200 -15.72 -4.62 -9.45
N GLY A 201 -14.72 -3.78 -9.34
CA GLY A 201 -13.32 -4.14 -9.50
C GLY A 201 -12.43 -3.00 -9.05
N TYR A 202 -11.14 -3.22 -9.14
CA TYR A 202 -10.16 -2.21 -8.79
C TYR A 202 -8.90 -2.37 -9.66
N ASN A 203 -8.05 -1.37 -9.66
CA ASN A 203 -6.74 -1.49 -10.26
C ASN A 203 -5.79 -2.14 -9.26
N PHE A 204 -5.34 -3.35 -9.55
CA PHE A 204 -4.43 -4.11 -8.69
C PHE A 204 -3.02 -4.10 -9.26
N VAL A 205 -2.05 -4.08 -8.37
CA VAL A 205 -0.62 -4.12 -8.70
C VAL A 205 0.13 -4.99 -7.70
N ASP A 206 1.15 -5.70 -8.19
CA ASP A 206 2.02 -6.51 -7.35
C ASP A 206 2.89 -5.63 -6.45
N VAL A 207 3.02 -5.99 -5.19
CA VAL A 207 3.86 -5.27 -4.22
C VAL A 207 5.32 -5.18 -4.67
N ARG A 208 5.82 -6.20 -5.37
CA ARG A 208 7.21 -6.25 -5.89
C ARG A 208 7.40 -5.26 -7.04
N ASP A 209 6.37 -5.06 -7.88
CA ASP A 209 6.40 -4.08 -8.97
C ASP A 209 6.33 -2.66 -8.42
N VAL A 210 5.51 -2.45 -7.37
CA VAL A 210 5.46 -1.16 -6.66
C VAL A 210 6.80 -0.85 -6.04
N ALA A 211 7.43 -1.81 -5.35
CA ALA A 211 8.71 -1.61 -4.72
C ALA A 211 9.82 -1.31 -5.75
N ASP A 212 9.86 -2.04 -6.86
CA ASP A 212 10.77 -1.76 -7.98
C ASP A 212 10.50 -0.37 -8.58
N GLY A 213 9.23 0.00 -8.76
CA GLY A 213 8.85 1.34 -9.22
C GLY A 213 9.29 2.46 -8.28
N ILE A 214 9.26 2.24 -6.96
CA ILE A 214 9.77 3.19 -5.96
C ILE A 214 11.30 3.32 -6.05
N ILE A 215 12.03 2.21 -6.24
CA ILE A 215 13.48 2.23 -6.46
C ILE A 215 13.81 2.97 -7.77
N LYS A 216 13.09 2.68 -8.86
CA LYS A 216 13.26 3.37 -10.13
C LYS A 216 12.92 4.87 -10.05
N ALA A 217 11.95 5.26 -9.21
CA ALA A 217 11.66 6.67 -8.94
C ALA A 217 12.83 7.36 -8.21
N TYR A 218 13.55 6.64 -7.35
CA TYR A 218 14.79 7.15 -6.79
C TYR A 218 15.87 7.31 -7.86
N GLU A 219 16.07 6.31 -8.74
CA GLU A 219 17.14 6.27 -9.73
C GLU A 219 16.90 7.26 -10.90
N HIS A 220 15.67 7.34 -11.40
CA HIS A 220 15.32 8.03 -12.65
C HIS A 220 14.25 9.13 -12.51
N GLY A 221 13.54 9.16 -11.37
CA GLY A 221 12.44 10.09 -11.17
C GLY A 221 12.91 11.55 -11.14
N LYS A 222 12.16 12.42 -11.84
CA LYS A 222 12.41 13.86 -11.89
C LYS A 222 11.93 14.52 -10.60
N ILE A 223 12.73 15.43 -10.08
CA ILE A 223 12.39 16.21 -8.89
C ILE A 223 11.13 17.04 -9.16
N GLY A 224 10.20 17.04 -8.19
CA GLY A 224 8.93 17.74 -8.30
C GLY A 224 7.87 16.99 -9.13
N GLU A 225 8.14 15.73 -9.52
CA GLU A 225 7.22 14.93 -10.31
C GLU A 225 6.60 13.78 -9.51
N GLY A 226 5.42 13.36 -9.95
CA GLY A 226 4.72 12.19 -9.42
C GLY A 226 4.59 11.09 -10.46
N TYR A 227 4.50 9.82 -10.02
CA TYR A 227 4.41 8.64 -10.88
C TYR A 227 3.38 7.66 -10.36
N ILE A 228 2.36 7.35 -11.16
CA ILE A 228 1.36 6.34 -10.85
C ILE A 228 1.97 4.94 -11.04
N LEU A 229 2.00 4.17 -9.95
CA LEU A 229 2.44 2.77 -9.95
C LEU A 229 1.21 1.85 -9.90
N SER A 230 0.54 1.74 -11.04
CA SER A 230 -0.66 0.90 -11.21
C SER A 230 -0.34 -0.35 -12.02
N GLY A 231 -1.20 -1.37 -11.86
CA GLY A 231 -1.17 -2.59 -12.67
C GLY A 231 -2.33 -2.62 -13.67
N GLU A 232 -3.24 -3.58 -13.51
CA GLU A 232 -4.41 -3.71 -14.37
C GLU A 232 -5.73 -3.56 -13.58
N TYR A 233 -6.77 -3.05 -14.25
CA TYR A 233 -8.13 -3.10 -13.69
C TYR A 233 -8.65 -4.53 -13.71
N VAL A 234 -9.00 -5.07 -12.55
CA VAL A 234 -9.49 -6.43 -12.40
C VAL A 234 -10.86 -6.45 -11.73
N PRO A 235 -11.91 -6.94 -12.42
CA PRO A 235 -13.18 -7.22 -11.77
C PRO A 235 -13.07 -8.30 -10.70
N LEU A 236 -13.82 -8.19 -9.59
CA LEU A 236 -13.80 -9.19 -8.51
C LEU A 236 -14.10 -10.60 -9.02
N LYS A 237 -14.98 -10.74 -10.02
CA LYS A 237 -15.24 -12.03 -10.67
C LYS A 237 -13.97 -12.65 -11.27
N LYS A 238 -13.10 -11.85 -11.93
CA LYS A 238 -11.82 -12.32 -12.50
C LYS A 238 -10.87 -12.71 -11.38
N LEU A 239 -10.74 -11.91 -10.32
CA LEU A 239 -9.93 -12.22 -9.13
C LEU A 239 -10.31 -13.58 -8.54
N PHE A 240 -11.61 -13.82 -8.28
CA PHE A 240 -12.06 -15.07 -7.67
C PHE A 240 -11.90 -16.27 -8.59
N ASN A 241 -12.05 -16.10 -9.90
CA ASN A 241 -11.75 -17.18 -10.86
C ASN A 241 -10.28 -17.56 -10.87
N ILE A 242 -9.36 -16.59 -10.77
CA ILE A 242 -7.91 -16.84 -10.67
C ILE A 242 -7.59 -17.59 -9.37
N ILE A 243 -8.15 -17.15 -8.23
CA ILE A 243 -8.00 -17.86 -6.96
C ILE A 243 -8.52 -19.30 -7.10
N ASN A 244 -9.71 -19.50 -7.68
CA ASN A 244 -10.30 -20.83 -7.90
C ASN A 244 -9.40 -21.73 -8.75
N LYS A 245 -8.78 -21.19 -9.80
CA LYS A 245 -7.82 -21.91 -10.65
C LYS A 245 -6.66 -22.44 -9.80
N LYS A 246 -6.09 -21.59 -8.93
CA LYS A 246 -4.96 -21.94 -8.06
C LYS A 246 -5.34 -23.01 -7.04
N ILE A 247 -6.49 -22.84 -6.35
CA ILE A 247 -6.88 -23.74 -5.23
C ILE A 247 -7.71 -24.96 -5.66
N GLY A 248 -7.98 -25.14 -6.96
CA GLY A 248 -8.75 -26.28 -7.47
C GLY A 248 -10.24 -26.23 -7.12
N ARG A 249 -10.84 -25.04 -7.00
CA ARG A 249 -12.25 -24.86 -6.67
C ARG A 249 -13.07 -24.50 -7.91
N LYS A 250 -14.33 -24.96 -7.95
CA LYS A 250 -15.31 -24.58 -8.95
C LYS A 250 -16.41 -23.70 -8.33
N GLY A 251 -17.00 -22.83 -9.15
CA GLY A 251 -18.08 -21.93 -8.76
C GLY A 251 -17.63 -20.68 -8.01
N LEU A 252 -18.52 -19.71 -7.93
CA LEU A 252 -18.33 -18.42 -7.26
C LEU A 252 -19.41 -18.26 -6.18
N PRO A 253 -19.18 -17.44 -5.14
CA PRO A 253 -20.24 -17.01 -4.24
C PRO A 253 -21.37 -16.29 -5.00
N PRO A 254 -22.56 -16.13 -4.43
CA PRO A 254 -23.65 -15.37 -5.02
C PRO A 254 -23.25 -13.93 -5.31
N LEU A 255 -23.66 -13.41 -6.48
CA LEU A 255 -23.56 -12.00 -6.84
C LEU A 255 -24.73 -11.23 -6.26
N LEU A 256 -24.48 -10.24 -5.43
CA LEU A 256 -25.53 -9.37 -4.89
C LEU A 256 -25.62 -8.05 -5.66
N ALA A 257 -26.84 -7.54 -5.79
CA ALA A 257 -27.07 -6.20 -6.35
C ALA A 257 -26.48 -5.14 -5.42
N ILE A 258 -25.65 -4.24 -5.95
CA ILE A 258 -24.93 -3.25 -5.16
C ILE A 258 -25.85 -2.30 -4.40
N GLY A 259 -27.03 -1.96 -4.97
CA GLY A 259 -28.04 -1.13 -4.30
C GLY A 259 -28.55 -1.76 -3.00
N PHE A 260 -28.76 -3.08 -3.02
CA PHE A 260 -29.16 -3.82 -1.83
C PHE A 260 -28.06 -3.80 -0.76
N VAL A 261 -26.79 -4.05 -1.15
CA VAL A 261 -25.66 -4.04 -0.21
C VAL A 261 -25.44 -2.65 0.37
N ARG A 262 -25.54 -1.59 -0.44
CA ARG A 262 -25.41 -0.19 0.03
C ARG A 262 -26.45 0.19 1.08
N MET A 263 -27.68 -0.29 0.95
CA MET A 263 -28.77 0.00 1.89
C MET A 263 -28.43 -0.52 3.30
N PHE A 264 -27.77 -1.67 3.40
CA PHE A 264 -27.43 -2.30 4.68
C PHE A 264 -25.98 -2.04 5.13
N ALA A 265 -25.10 -1.50 4.28
CA ALA A 265 -23.67 -1.35 4.56
C ALA A 265 -23.39 -0.56 5.85
N ARG A 266 -24.04 0.61 6.02
CA ARG A 266 -23.89 1.44 7.23
C ARG A 266 -24.38 0.76 8.49
N ALA A 267 -25.49 0.05 8.43
CA ALA A 267 -26.04 -0.68 9.57
C ALA A 267 -25.12 -1.86 9.96
N CYS A 268 -24.63 -2.61 8.97
CA CYS A 268 -23.64 -3.65 9.18
C CYS A 268 -22.35 -3.10 9.77
N GLU A 269 -21.80 -2.03 9.22
CA GLU A 269 -20.57 -1.40 9.70
C GLU A 269 -20.71 -1.00 11.18
N ASN A 270 -21.78 -0.30 11.54
CA ASN A 270 -22.07 0.08 12.94
C ASN A 270 -22.23 -1.13 13.87
N TYR A 271 -22.85 -2.20 13.40
CA TYR A 271 -23.02 -3.43 14.17
C TYR A 271 -21.67 -4.12 14.47
N TYR A 272 -20.79 -4.22 13.47
CA TYR A 272 -19.46 -4.83 13.62
C TYR A 272 -18.53 -3.94 14.49
N ILE A 273 -18.56 -2.62 14.31
CA ILE A 273 -17.80 -1.65 15.12
C ILE A 273 -18.17 -1.76 16.59
N LYS A 274 -19.49 -1.82 16.92
CA LYS A 274 -19.97 -1.99 18.29
C LYS A 274 -19.47 -3.28 18.97
N ARG A 275 -19.18 -4.31 18.16
CA ARG A 275 -18.67 -5.61 18.63
C ARG A 275 -17.15 -5.77 18.55
N ASN A 276 -16.40 -4.69 18.27
CA ASN A 276 -14.95 -4.72 18.03
C ASN A 276 -14.52 -5.74 16.97
N LYS A 277 -15.36 -5.98 15.94
CA LYS A 277 -15.07 -6.84 14.81
C LYS A 277 -14.88 -6.01 13.54
N LYS A 278 -13.99 -6.44 12.64
CA LYS A 278 -13.85 -5.83 11.32
C LYS A 278 -15.09 -6.15 10.48
N PRO A 279 -15.78 -5.16 9.88
CA PRO A 279 -16.92 -5.40 8.99
C PRO A 279 -16.44 -6.08 7.70
N LEU A 280 -17.26 -6.98 7.16
CA LEU A 280 -16.99 -7.65 5.88
C LEU A 280 -17.00 -6.69 4.68
N PHE A 281 -17.83 -5.64 4.78
CA PHE A 281 -17.93 -4.55 3.83
C PHE A 281 -18.10 -3.25 4.59
N THR A 282 -17.30 -2.25 4.24
CA THR A 282 -17.49 -0.87 4.70
C THR A 282 -18.12 -0.07 3.57
N TRP A 283 -18.75 1.06 3.92
CA TRP A 283 -19.20 2.02 2.91
C TRP A 283 -18.04 2.42 1.98
N TYR A 284 -16.87 2.65 2.54
CA TYR A 284 -15.69 3.04 1.78
C TYR A 284 -15.19 1.94 0.84
N SER A 285 -15.19 0.67 1.25
CA SER A 285 -14.80 -0.44 0.37
C SER A 285 -15.77 -0.60 -0.81
N LEU A 286 -17.08 -0.38 -0.60
CA LEU A 286 -18.07 -0.38 -1.68
C LEU A 286 -17.90 0.82 -2.61
N TYR A 287 -17.56 1.99 -2.06
CA TYR A 287 -17.26 3.18 -2.82
C TYR A 287 -16.06 2.94 -3.74
N THR A 288 -14.93 2.45 -3.21
CA THR A 288 -13.71 2.19 -3.98
C THR A 288 -13.93 1.14 -5.08
N LEU A 289 -14.66 0.06 -4.80
CA LEU A 289 -14.97 -0.99 -5.78
C LEU A 289 -15.85 -0.52 -6.95
N THR A 290 -16.55 0.60 -6.79
CA THR A 290 -17.47 1.15 -7.81
C THR A 290 -17.04 2.49 -8.36
N SER A 291 -15.98 3.06 -7.82
CA SER A 291 -15.36 4.28 -8.33
C SER A 291 -14.49 3.98 -9.56
N ASN A 292 -14.18 5.03 -10.32
CA ASN A 292 -13.25 4.91 -11.43
C ASN A 292 -11.84 4.60 -10.87
N SER A 293 -11.24 3.54 -11.38
CA SER A 293 -9.86 3.11 -11.06
C SER A 293 -9.05 2.83 -12.33
N ASN A 294 -9.39 3.51 -13.42
CA ASN A 294 -8.66 3.45 -14.69
C ASN A 294 -7.43 4.38 -14.67
N PHE A 295 -6.42 4.01 -13.87
CA PHE A 295 -5.20 4.78 -13.70
C PHE A 295 -4.21 4.54 -14.85
N CYS A 296 -3.65 5.63 -15.40
CA CYS A 296 -2.60 5.59 -16.42
C CYS A 296 -1.22 5.52 -15.78
N ASN A 297 -0.42 4.52 -16.15
CA ASN A 297 0.97 4.37 -15.71
C ASN A 297 2.00 4.61 -16.82
N GLU A 298 1.57 5.18 -17.95
CA GLU A 298 2.44 5.37 -19.11
C GLU A 298 3.63 6.31 -18.82
N LYS A 299 3.44 7.31 -17.95
CA LYS A 299 4.52 8.19 -17.50
C LYS A 299 5.58 7.40 -16.73
N ALA A 300 5.15 6.55 -15.79
CA ALA A 300 6.07 5.68 -15.05
C ALA A 300 6.80 4.70 -15.98
N LYS A 301 6.11 4.10 -16.95
CA LYS A 301 6.75 3.23 -17.95
C LYS A 301 7.79 3.96 -18.77
N LYS A 302 7.45 5.14 -19.29
CA LYS A 302 8.32 5.93 -20.18
C LYS A 302 9.54 6.51 -19.48
N GLU A 303 9.34 7.07 -18.28
CA GLU A 303 10.38 7.84 -17.59
C GLU A 303 11.18 7.02 -16.59
N LEU A 304 10.55 6.00 -15.98
CA LEU A 304 11.21 5.15 -14.98
C LEU A 304 11.59 3.77 -15.52
N GLY A 305 11.06 3.35 -16.68
CA GLY A 305 11.16 1.95 -17.14
C GLY A 305 10.31 1.01 -16.25
N TYR A 306 9.20 1.51 -15.69
CA TYR A 306 8.29 0.74 -14.86
C TYR A 306 7.66 -0.42 -15.65
N THR A 307 7.60 -1.60 -15.05
CA THR A 307 6.97 -2.78 -15.63
C THR A 307 6.12 -3.49 -14.60
N THR A 308 5.14 -4.25 -15.05
CA THR A 308 4.27 -5.01 -14.15
C THR A 308 4.18 -6.47 -14.58
N ARG A 309 4.16 -7.36 -13.62
CA ARG A 309 3.87 -8.79 -13.86
C ARG A 309 2.39 -9.03 -14.06
N SER A 310 2.04 -10.22 -14.57
CA SER A 310 0.64 -10.59 -14.77
C SER A 310 -0.08 -10.70 -13.42
N PHE A 311 -1.34 -10.27 -13.38
CA PHE A 311 -2.15 -10.37 -12.16
C PHE A 311 -2.37 -11.83 -11.72
N GLU A 312 -2.41 -12.77 -12.67
CA GLU A 312 -2.53 -14.20 -12.33
C GLU A 312 -1.30 -14.69 -11.56
N SER A 313 -0.08 -14.33 -12.00
CA SER A 313 1.16 -14.65 -11.28
C SER A 313 1.15 -14.03 -9.88
N THR A 314 0.76 -12.76 -9.76
CA THR A 314 0.66 -12.07 -8.47
C THR A 314 -0.23 -12.81 -7.49
N ILE A 315 -1.43 -13.24 -7.91
CA ILE A 315 -2.36 -13.96 -7.04
C ILE A 315 -1.82 -15.35 -6.68
N PHE A 316 -1.18 -16.05 -7.61
CA PHE A 316 -0.60 -17.36 -7.35
C PHE A 316 0.52 -17.26 -6.32
N ASP A 317 1.43 -16.30 -6.49
CA ASP A 317 2.53 -16.06 -5.55
C ASP A 317 2.04 -15.59 -4.19
N THR A 318 0.97 -14.77 -4.14
CA THR A 318 0.32 -14.34 -2.90
C THR A 318 -0.20 -15.54 -2.10
N ILE A 319 -0.91 -16.45 -2.79
CA ILE A 319 -1.46 -17.65 -2.16
C ILE A 319 -0.33 -18.58 -1.68
N ASP A 320 0.69 -18.81 -2.52
CA ASP A 320 1.83 -19.64 -2.15
C ASP A 320 2.57 -19.04 -0.94
N TRP A 321 2.72 -17.73 -0.90
CA TRP A 321 3.34 -17.05 0.23
C TRP A 321 2.53 -17.25 1.52
N PHE A 322 1.21 -17.07 1.50
CA PHE A 322 0.37 -17.32 2.67
C PHE A 322 0.43 -18.79 3.11
N VAL A 323 0.42 -19.73 2.16
CA VAL A 323 0.52 -21.16 2.47
C VAL A 323 1.82 -21.49 3.20
N ASN A 324 2.93 -20.88 2.80
CA ASN A 324 4.25 -21.19 3.33
C ASN A 324 4.61 -20.40 4.58
N ASN A 325 4.12 -19.15 4.71
CA ASN A 325 4.54 -18.25 5.78
C ASN A 325 3.45 -17.97 6.84
N LYS A 326 2.17 -18.21 6.51
CA LYS A 326 1.03 -18.01 7.43
C LYS A 326 0.02 -19.17 7.33
N PRO A 327 0.48 -20.44 7.43
CA PRO A 327 -0.38 -21.62 7.24
C PRO A 327 -1.52 -21.69 8.26
N GLU A 328 -1.36 -21.10 9.44
CA GLU A 328 -2.38 -21.01 10.48
C GLU A 328 -3.62 -20.21 10.05
N LEU A 329 -3.49 -19.33 9.05
CA LEU A 329 -4.59 -18.54 8.50
C LEU A 329 -5.40 -19.29 7.43
N ILE A 330 -4.97 -20.50 7.03
CA ILE A 330 -5.54 -21.24 5.90
C ILE A 330 -6.23 -22.51 6.38
N ASN A 331 -7.48 -22.67 6.00
CA ASN A 331 -8.22 -23.90 6.21
C ASN A 331 -7.97 -24.89 5.05
N PHE A 332 -6.93 -25.71 5.18
CA PHE A 332 -6.53 -26.69 4.17
C PHE A 332 -7.63 -27.72 3.81
N LYS A 333 -8.60 -27.97 4.68
CA LYS A 333 -9.77 -28.84 4.37
C LYS A 333 -10.65 -28.27 3.25
N LYS A 334 -10.55 -26.96 2.99
CA LYS A 334 -11.33 -26.25 1.97
C LYS A 334 -10.58 -26.08 0.64
N ILE A 335 -9.33 -26.55 0.53
CA ILE A 335 -8.45 -26.40 -0.64
C ILE A 335 -8.08 -27.78 -1.15
N LYS A 336 -8.13 -27.98 -2.48
CA LYS A 336 -7.84 -29.33 -3.05
C LYS A 336 -6.40 -29.46 -3.56
N ASN A 337 -5.82 -28.42 -4.14
CA ASN A 337 -4.60 -28.49 -4.95
C ASN A 337 -3.34 -27.96 -4.25
N ILE A 338 -3.45 -27.49 -3.01
CA ILE A 338 -2.32 -26.88 -2.32
C ILE A 338 -2.10 -27.59 -0.98
N LYS A 339 -0.87 -28.03 -0.76
CA LYS A 339 -0.41 -28.56 0.53
C LYS A 339 0.71 -27.65 1.04
N PRO A 340 0.81 -27.39 2.35
CA PRO A 340 1.98 -26.70 2.89
C PRO A 340 3.23 -27.46 2.47
N GLN A 341 4.25 -26.76 1.99
CA GLN A 341 5.58 -27.34 1.96
C GLN A 341 5.98 -27.46 3.44
N ILE A 342 5.96 -28.67 3.96
CA ILE A 342 6.51 -28.96 5.29
C ILE A 342 7.97 -28.54 5.21
N ALA A 343 8.32 -27.46 5.92
CA ALA A 343 9.71 -27.07 6.08
C ALA A 343 10.45 -28.31 6.58
N ARG A 344 11.33 -28.87 5.74
CA ARG A 344 12.27 -29.89 6.20
C ARG A 344 13.17 -29.16 7.17
N SER A 345 12.90 -29.40 8.47
CA SER A 345 13.82 -29.05 9.53
C SER A 345 15.15 -29.79 9.25
N THR A 346 16.12 -29.05 8.77
CA THR A 346 17.54 -29.45 8.83
C THR A 346 18.21 -28.68 9.93
#